data_f5654d50450bebdec32c721682b383c5
#
_entry.id   f5654d50450bebdec32c721682b383c5
#
_cell.length_a   1.000
_cell.length_b   1.000
_cell.length_c   1.000
_cell.angle_alpha   90.00
_cell.angle_beta   90.00
_cell.angle_gamma   90.00
#
_symmetry.space_group_name_H-M   'P 1'
#
loop_
_entity.id
_entity.type
_entity.pdbx_description
1 polymer ?
#
loop_
_entity_poly.entity_id
_entity_poly.type
_entity_poly.pdbx_seq_one_letter_code
_entity_poly.pdbx_strand_id
1 'polypeptide(L)'
;MQTFKYKKRPDETVVAEWSFDARMAEAEVVATPSVTATGVTISSVGASADGRGVACLISGGTNAADVTIKFGIETDLGQELFEEVILRIRNDPHGTT
;
A
#
# COMPACT_ATOMS: atom_id res chain seq x y z
N MET A 1 1.17 -8.87 10.38
CA MET A 1 1.39 -8.54 8.95
C MET A 1 0.35 -9.23 8.10
N GLN A 2 -0.20 -8.51 7.15
CA GLN A 2 -1.19 -9.06 6.25
C GLN A 2 -0.59 -9.23 4.87
N THR A 3 -1.01 -10.27 4.17
CA THR A 3 -0.56 -10.51 2.80
C THR A 3 -1.44 -9.72 1.85
N PHE A 4 -0.82 -8.87 1.05
CA PHE A 4 -1.52 -8.13 0.01
C PHE A 4 -1.89 -9.14 -1.08
N LYS A 5 -3.14 -9.11 -1.53
CA LYS A 5 -3.60 -10.10 -2.49
C LYS A 5 -3.18 -9.79 -3.92
N TYR A 6 -2.63 -8.63 -4.15
CA TYR A 6 -2.16 -8.28 -5.48
C TYR A 6 -0.89 -9.02 -5.81
N LYS A 7 -0.81 -9.40 -7.06
CA LYS A 7 0.43 -9.78 -7.71
C LYS A 7 0.71 -8.74 -8.75
N LYS A 8 1.98 -8.47 -8.98
CA LYS A 8 2.35 -7.56 -10.03
C LYS A 8 3.53 -8.12 -10.80
N ARG A 9 3.62 -7.76 -12.07
CA ARG A 9 4.81 -8.06 -12.87
C ARG A 9 5.87 -6.99 -12.61
N PRO A 10 7.15 -7.34 -12.80
CA PRO A 10 8.21 -6.33 -12.60
C PRO A 10 8.04 -5.09 -13.48
N ASP A 11 7.41 -5.22 -14.64
CA ASP A 11 7.25 -4.13 -15.59
C ASP A 11 5.94 -3.36 -15.44
N GLU A 12 5.12 -3.72 -14.45
CA GLU A 12 3.82 -3.07 -14.25
C GLU A 12 3.89 -1.98 -13.20
N THR A 13 3.01 -1.00 -13.34
CA THR A 13 2.70 -0.04 -12.29
C THR A 13 1.28 -0.29 -11.82
N VAL A 14 1.10 -0.50 -10.54
CA VAL A 14 -0.20 -0.86 -9.98
C VAL A 14 -0.61 0.12 -8.90
N VAL A 15 -1.92 0.26 -8.71
CA VAL A 15 -2.47 1.05 -7.61
C VAL A 15 -2.59 0.15 -6.39
N ALA A 16 -2.16 0.66 -5.24
CA ALA A 16 -2.31 -0.03 -3.97
C ALA A 16 -3.03 0.89 -2.99
N GLU A 17 -3.97 0.33 -2.25
CA GLU A 17 -4.73 1.07 -1.25
C GLU A 17 -4.82 0.26 0.03
N TRP A 18 -4.84 0.96 1.15
CA TRP A 18 -5.08 0.34 2.44
C TRP A 18 -6.00 1.23 3.26
N SER A 19 -7.04 0.63 3.83
CA SER A 19 -8.00 1.37 4.65
C SER A 19 -7.66 1.19 6.12
N PHE A 20 -7.68 2.30 6.86
CA PHE A 20 -7.55 2.29 8.31
C PHE A 20 -8.89 2.56 9.00
N ASP A 21 -9.98 2.49 8.26
CA ASP A 21 -11.31 2.88 8.73
C ASP A 21 -11.67 2.22 10.07
N ALA A 22 -11.38 0.93 10.21
CA ALA A 22 -11.73 0.18 11.41
C ALA A 22 -10.94 0.64 12.65
N ARG A 23 -9.87 1.40 12.47
CA ARG A 23 -8.99 1.84 13.55
C ARG A 23 -9.14 3.34 13.81
N MET A 24 -10.02 4.02 13.10
CA MET A 24 -10.20 5.46 13.19
C MET A 24 -11.54 5.80 13.85
N ALA A 25 -11.56 6.92 14.56
CA ALA A 25 -12.81 7.44 15.11
C ALA A 25 -13.74 7.88 13.98
N GLU A 26 -15.03 8.05 14.28
CA GLU A 26 -16.04 8.26 13.26
C GLU A 26 -15.75 9.48 12.37
N ALA A 27 -15.32 10.58 12.95
CA ALA A 27 -15.08 11.81 12.21
C ALA A 27 -13.60 12.03 11.90
N GLU A 28 -12.76 11.07 12.20
CA GLU A 28 -11.32 11.20 12.01
C GLU A 28 -10.96 11.00 10.54
N VAL A 29 -10.01 11.79 10.04
CA VAL A 29 -9.56 11.68 8.66
C VAL A 29 -8.04 11.68 8.60
N VAL A 30 -7.51 11.20 7.49
CA VAL A 30 -6.07 11.15 7.25
C VAL A 30 -5.57 12.57 7.00
N ALA A 31 -4.58 12.99 7.78
CA ALA A 31 -3.90 14.26 7.56
C ALA A 31 -2.61 14.07 6.76
N THR A 32 -1.82 13.06 7.10
CA THR A 32 -0.56 12.80 6.41
C THR A 32 -0.46 11.31 6.10
N PRO A 33 -0.63 10.92 4.82
CA PRO A 33 -0.41 9.53 4.42
C PRO A 33 1.06 9.26 4.14
N SER A 34 1.47 8.01 4.30
CA SER A 34 2.82 7.60 3.95
C SER A 34 2.82 6.15 3.47
N VAL A 35 3.75 5.83 2.57
CA VAL A 35 3.96 4.46 2.11
C VAL A 35 5.46 4.28 1.93
N THR A 36 6.00 3.24 2.52
CA THR A 36 7.42 2.92 2.37
C THR A 36 7.57 1.46 1.97
N ALA A 37 8.59 1.18 1.18
CA ALA A 37 8.93 -0.16 0.76
C ALA A 37 10.36 -0.18 0.25
N THR A 38 10.99 -1.36 0.29
CA THR A 38 12.31 -1.58 -0.28
C THR A 38 12.16 -2.56 -1.43
N GLY A 39 12.78 -2.25 -2.57
CA GLY A 39 12.75 -3.13 -3.75
C GLY A 39 11.71 -2.77 -4.78
N VAL A 40 10.90 -1.77 -4.52
CA VAL A 40 9.96 -1.21 -5.50
C VAL A 40 9.99 0.30 -5.38
N THR A 41 9.41 0.98 -6.37
CA THR A 41 9.28 2.44 -6.36
C THR A 41 7.86 2.82 -5.99
N ILE A 42 7.74 3.65 -4.97
CA ILE A 42 6.46 4.17 -4.50
C ILE A 42 6.31 5.60 -5.00
N SER A 43 5.14 5.91 -5.55
CA SER A 43 4.86 7.26 -6.06
C SER A 43 3.39 7.60 -5.84
N SER A 44 3.05 8.87 -6.01
CA SER A 44 1.68 9.38 -5.95
C SER A 44 0.97 8.97 -4.65
N VAL A 45 1.67 9.09 -3.53
CA VAL A 45 1.10 8.77 -2.21
C VAL A 45 0.07 9.84 -1.85
N GLY A 46 -1.12 9.41 -1.45
CA GLY A 46 -2.17 10.32 -1.04
C GLY A 46 -3.21 9.62 -0.19
N ALA A 47 -4.12 10.40 0.39
CA ALA A 47 -5.24 9.84 1.11
C ALA A 47 -6.18 9.16 0.12
N SER A 48 -6.83 8.08 0.57
CA SER A 48 -7.84 7.43 -0.25
C SER A 48 -9.05 8.36 -0.43
N ALA A 49 -9.93 8.01 -1.37
CA ALA A 49 -11.05 8.88 -1.74
C ALA A 49 -11.98 9.18 -0.57
N ASP A 50 -12.11 8.25 0.38
CA ASP A 50 -12.96 8.45 1.54
C ASP A 50 -12.25 9.16 2.70
N GLY A 51 -10.95 9.49 2.55
CA GLY A 51 -10.19 10.18 3.59
C GLY A 51 -9.83 9.30 4.78
N ARG A 52 -9.99 7.99 4.68
CA ARG A 52 -9.79 7.07 5.81
C ARG A 52 -8.75 6.01 5.50
N GLY A 53 -7.95 6.21 4.51
CA GLY A 53 -6.90 5.29 4.14
C GLY A 53 -5.84 5.97 3.31
N VAL A 54 -4.98 5.16 2.70
CA VAL A 54 -3.87 5.65 1.89
C VAL A 54 -3.83 4.90 0.58
N ALA A 55 -3.50 5.61 -0.49
CA ALA A 55 -3.35 5.04 -1.83
C ALA A 55 -2.01 5.48 -2.42
N CYS A 56 -1.46 4.65 -3.29
CA CYS A 56 -0.21 4.97 -3.97
C CYS A 56 -0.10 4.18 -5.26
N LEU A 57 0.93 4.51 -6.05
CA LEU A 57 1.34 3.71 -7.20
C LEU A 57 2.62 2.97 -6.84
N ILE A 58 2.70 1.72 -7.23
CA ILE A 58 3.87 0.87 -7.01
C ILE A 58 4.39 0.41 -8.35
N SER A 59 5.66 0.66 -8.63
CA SER A 59 6.29 0.26 -9.88
C SER A 59 7.62 -0.43 -9.59
N GLY A 60 8.14 -1.11 -10.61
CA GLY A 60 9.42 -1.82 -10.49
C GLY A 60 9.31 -3.11 -9.73
N GLY A 61 10.44 -3.57 -9.22
CA GLY A 61 10.55 -4.81 -8.47
C GLY A 61 11.28 -5.89 -9.24
N THR A 62 11.66 -6.95 -8.52
CA THR A 62 12.40 -8.08 -9.08
C THR A 62 11.49 -9.31 -9.12
N ASN A 63 11.52 -10.02 -10.24
CA ASN A 63 10.74 -11.25 -10.36
C ASN A 63 11.07 -12.21 -9.22
N ALA A 64 10.02 -12.88 -8.72
CA ALA A 64 10.08 -13.83 -7.61
C ALA A 64 10.35 -13.21 -6.25
N ALA A 65 10.41 -11.89 -6.14
CA ALA A 65 10.58 -11.22 -4.86
C ALA A 65 9.23 -11.04 -4.15
N ASP A 66 9.26 -11.09 -2.83
CA ASP A 66 8.15 -10.65 -2.00
C ASP A 66 8.59 -9.38 -1.30
N VAL A 67 7.81 -8.33 -1.42
CA VAL A 67 8.18 -7.00 -0.94
C VAL A 67 7.22 -6.60 0.16
N THR A 68 7.75 -6.16 1.30
CA THR A 68 6.93 -5.66 2.38
C THR A 68 6.63 -4.18 2.13
N ILE A 69 5.35 -3.84 2.08
CA ILE A 69 4.88 -2.47 1.93
C ILE A 69 4.33 -2.02 3.28
N LYS A 70 4.84 -0.91 3.78
CA LYS A 70 4.36 -0.34 5.04
C LYS A 70 3.49 0.87 4.72
N PHE A 71 2.20 0.74 4.95
CA PHE A 71 1.25 1.84 4.85
C PHE A 71 1.15 2.54 6.18
N GLY A 72 1.14 3.85 6.17
CA GLY A 72 1.02 4.62 7.39
C GLY A 72 0.16 5.85 7.20
N ILE A 73 -0.45 6.29 8.28
CA ILE A 73 -1.17 7.55 8.30
C ILE A 73 -0.89 8.26 9.61
N GLU A 74 -0.94 9.58 9.54
CA GLU A 74 -1.14 10.42 10.71
C GLU A 74 -2.51 11.06 10.53
N THR A 75 -3.35 11.01 11.57
CA THR A 75 -4.72 11.51 11.47
C THR A 75 -4.80 12.94 12.01
N ASP A 76 -5.93 13.60 11.74
CA ASP A 76 -6.19 14.95 12.24
C ASP A 76 -6.32 14.98 13.77
N LEU A 77 -6.49 13.84 14.42
CA LEU A 77 -6.49 13.76 15.88
C LEU A 77 -5.12 13.42 16.44
N GLY A 78 -4.10 13.26 15.59
CA GLY A 78 -2.73 13.01 16.03
C GLY A 78 -2.38 11.55 16.20
N GLN A 79 -3.24 10.61 15.79
CA GLN A 79 -2.90 9.21 15.82
C GLN A 79 -1.93 8.88 14.68
N GLU A 80 -0.99 7.98 14.95
CA GLU A 80 -0.12 7.42 13.92
C GLU A 80 -0.41 5.94 13.84
N LEU A 81 -0.88 5.49 12.68
CA LEU A 81 -1.29 4.11 12.47
C LEU A 81 -0.49 3.52 11.31
N PHE A 82 -0.08 2.27 11.46
CA PHE A 82 0.73 1.60 10.45
C PHE A 82 0.22 0.20 10.22
N GLU A 83 0.41 -0.27 8.98
CA GLU A 83 0.08 -1.65 8.60
C GLU A 83 1.09 -2.11 7.56
N GLU A 84 1.57 -3.34 7.69
CA GLU A 84 2.51 -3.93 6.75
C GLU A 84 1.84 -5.05 5.98
N VAL A 85 2.04 -5.05 4.67
CA VAL A 85 1.48 -6.08 3.80
C VAL A 85 2.58 -6.58 2.87
N ILE A 86 2.38 -7.75 2.29
CA ILE A 86 3.34 -8.35 1.38
C ILE A 86 2.78 -8.29 -0.03
N LEU A 87 3.57 -7.71 -0.94
CA LEU A 87 3.28 -7.67 -2.37
C LEU A 87 4.17 -8.70 -3.06
N ARG A 88 3.58 -9.57 -3.84
CA ARG A 88 4.30 -10.59 -4.59
C ARG A 88 4.58 -10.11 -5.99
N ILE A 89 5.83 -10.21 -6.40
CA ILE A 89 6.26 -9.79 -7.73
C ILE A 89 6.58 -11.04 -8.54
N ARG A 90 5.86 -11.24 -9.64
CA ARG A 90 5.96 -12.44 -10.47
C ARG A 90 5.87 -12.06 -11.93
N ASN A 91 6.70 -12.65 -12.77
CA ASN A 91 6.64 -12.45 -14.21
C ASN A 91 5.35 -12.96 -14.81
N ASP A 92 4.77 -13.96 -14.22
CA ASP A 92 3.51 -14.55 -14.69
C ASP A 92 2.49 -14.46 -13.58
N PRO A 93 1.93 -13.26 -13.35
CA PRO A 93 0.98 -13.07 -12.26
C PRO A 93 -0.33 -13.80 -12.47
N HIS A 94 -0.60 -14.26 -13.68
CA HIS A 94 -1.85 -14.96 -13.96
C HIS A 94 -1.71 -16.45 -13.74
N GLY A 95 -0.51 -16.85 -13.36
CA GLY A 95 -0.25 -18.25 -13.18
C GLY A 95 -0.43 -18.99 -14.43
N THR A 96 -0.46 -18.41 -15.37
CA THR A 96 -0.83 -18.91 -16.55
C THR A 96 -0.57 -19.70 -17.03
N THR A 97 -0.69 -18.97 -16.57
CA THR A 97 -1.01 -19.20 -16.37
C THR A 97 -1.31 -19.68 -16.27
#